data_8fd058a7bbc82ce68227f8117983487b
#
_entry.id   8fd058a7bbc82ce68227f8117983487b
#
_cell.length_a   1.000
_cell.length_b   1.000
_cell.length_c   1.000
_cell.angle_alpha   90.00
_cell.angle_beta   90.00
_cell.angle_gamma   90.00
#
_symmetry.space_group_name_H-M   'P 1'
#
loop_
_entity.id
_entity.type
_entity.pdbx_description
1 polymer ?
#
loop_
_entity_poly.entity_id
_entity_poly.type
_entity_poly.pdbx_seq_one_letter_code
_entity_poly.pdbx_strand_id
1 'polypeptide(L)'
;MPWKECHAVDERLRFVARLLDGEKMAAVCADFGISRKTGYKIYDRYKNAGVHGLTDRTRRPHRHANQLPMVVEKMIVRLKKEYPSWGAPKLRERLRHRWPEVACPAISTVHAVLDRHGLVTCRRRRRRPRLTGTRLTQPSAPNVLWCADYKGEFLLANRRYCYPLTITDFASRYLIACEALSTTKERYAFAVFERAFQDFGLPHAIRTDNGVPFASAHALYSLSKLAVWWLRLGIGLERIAPGHPEQNGRHERLHLTLKTEATHPAAPNVLQQQARFDTFVQRFNDERPHQALDMKTPSSLYSPSSRPYRGLEELEYPGHDWTAVITTCGRICYQRRKINVSQVFAGQKVGVKQVDEHIWLVTFMQYDLGYFDDETCRLEPIDNPFGPKLLPMSPE
;
A
#
# COMPACT_ATOMS: atom_id res chain seq x y z
N MET A 1 -6.55 -1.43 59.28
CA MET A 1 -6.50 0.05 59.22
C MET A 1 -6.18 0.43 57.79
N PRO A 2 -7.03 1.23 57.09
CA PRO A 2 -6.69 1.68 55.77
C PRO A 2 -5.51 2.65 55.88
N TRP A 3 -4.49 2.46 55.05
CA TRP A 3 -3.34 3.35 54.94
C TRP A 3 -3.85 4.70 54.47
N LYS A 4 -3.57 5.78 55.24
CA LYS A 4 -3.78 7.14 54.74
C LYS A 4 -2.74 7.45 53.69
N GLU A 5 -3.15 7.62 52.45
CA GLU A 5 -2.28 8.18 51.40
C GLU A 5 -1.98 9.64 51.76
N CYS A 6 -0.78 9.90 52.25
CA CYS A 6 -0.29 11.25 52.50
C CYS A 6 0.35 11.79 51.22
N HIS A 7 -0.31 12.74 50.56
CA HIS A 7 0.32 13.47 49.46
C HIS A 7 1.39 14.44 50.00
N ALA A 8 2.58 14.41 49.38
CA ALA A 8 3.70 15.27 49.80
C ALA A 8 3.34 16.77 49.82
N VAL A 9 2.39 17.18 49.01
CA VAL A 9 1.89 18.59 49.00
C VAL A 9 1.07 18.90 50.23
N ASP A 10 0.24 17.95 50.70
CA ASP A 10 -0.61 18.12 51.88
C ASP A 10 0.24 18.20 53.16
N GLU A 11 1.29 17.39 53.26
CA GLU A 11 2.23 17.47 54.37
C GLU A 11 3.02 18.79 54.40
N ARG A 12 3.41 19.30 53.24
CA ARG A 12 4.07 20.61 53.14
C ARG A 12 3.09 21.74 53.46
N LEU A 13 1.83 21.61 53.12
CA LEU A 13 0.79 22.59 53.46
C LEU A 13 0.55 22.61 54.96
N ARG A 14 0.45 21.44 55.63
CA ARG A 14 0.32 21.35 57.11
C ARG A 14 1.54 21.95 57.80
N PHE A 15 2.75 21.68 57.27
CA PHE A 15 3.99 22.28 57.79
C PHE A 15 3.96 23.78 57.73
N VAL A 16 3.52 24.37 56.62
CA VAL A 16 3.42 25.82 56.44
C VAL A 16 2.34 26.41 57.31
N ALA A 17 1.19 25.77 57.46
CA ALA A 17 0.07 26.23 58.30
C ALA A 17 0.51 26.40 59.73
N ARG A 18 1.23 25.41 60.34
CA ARG A 18 1.74 25.51 61.70
C ARG A 18 2.74 26.66 61.86
N LEU A 19 3.53 26.96 60.85
CA LEU A 19 4.45 28.12 60.88
C LEU A 19 3.71 29.44 60.81
N LEU A 20 2.57 29.51 60.09
CA LEU A 20 1.70 30.70 60.03
C LEU A 20 0.94 30.93 61.35
N ASP A 21 0.63 29.82 62.07
CA ASP A 21 0.02 29.86 63.40
C ASP A 21 1.02 30.30 64.49
N GLY A 22 2.25 30.65 64.11
CA GLY A 22 3.27 31.20 65.03
C GLY A 22 4.21 30.20 65.73
N GLU A 23 4.13 28.91 65.34
CA GLU A 23 5.06 27.90 65.90
C GLU A 23 6.51 28.17 65.46
N LYS A 24 7.46 27.80 66.34
CA LYS A 24 8.88 27.99 66.01
C LYS A 24 9.35 26.97 64.96
N MET A 25 10.02 27.47 63.93
CA MET A 25 10.57 26.66 62.83
C MET A 25 11.34 25.39 63.31
N ALA A 26 12.09 25.53 64.40
CA ALA A 26 12.87 24.39 64.96
C ALA A 26 12.00 23.26 65.48
N ALA A 27 10.88 23.59 66.15
CA ALA A 27 9.95 22.61 66.68
C ALA A 27 9.17 21.90 65.56
N VAL A 28 8.61 22.70 64.64
CA VAL A 28 7.88 22.14 63.51
C VAL A 28 8.75 21.25 62.62
N CYS A 29 10.00 21.62 62.36
CA CYS A 29 10.96 20.79 61.63
C CYS A 29 11.27 19.47 62.32
N ALA A 30 11.38 19.47 63.66
CA ALA A 30 11.60 18.23 64.43
C ALA A 30 10.37 17.30 64.32
N ASP A 31 9.17 17.81 64.45
CA ASP A 31 7.92 17.03 64.35
C ASP A 31 7.73 16.40 62.98
N PHE A 32 8.10 17.11 61.91
CA PHE A 32 8.01 16.60 60.52
C PHE A 32 9.26 15.78 60.11
N GLY A 33 10.23 15.60 60.97
CA GLY A 33 11.46 14.82 60.70
C GLY A 33 12.33 15.44 59.58
N ILE A 34 12.30 16.75 59.37
CA ILE A 34 13.03 17.47 58.33
C ILE A 34 14.09 18.39 58.89
N SER A 35 15.17 18.63 58.15
CA SER A 35 16.18 19.61 58.56
C SER A 35 15.61 21.05 58.51
N ARG A 36 16.13 21.92 59.39
CA ARG A 36 15.76 23.38 59.36
C ARG A 36 16.00 24.02 58.00
N LYS A 37 17.09 23.62 57.30
CA LYS A 37 17.40 24.07 55.94
C LYS A 37 16.29 23.70 54.96
N THR A 38 15.73 22.50 55.08
CA THR A 38 14.59 22.02 54.28
C THR A 38 13.33 22.80 54.64
N GLY A 39 13.06 23.03 55.92
CA GLY A 39 11.92 23.81 56.39
C GLY A 39 11.92 25.24 55.85
N TYR A 40 13.04 25.96 55.98
CA TYR A 40 13.17 27.30 55.38
C TYR A 40 12.98 27.28 53.89
N LYS A 41 13.50 26.31 53.16
CA LYS A 41 13.33 26.19 51.72
C LYS A 41 11.86 25.95 51.31
N ILE A 42 11.09 25.19 52.06
CA ILE A 42 9.66 24.99 51.83
C ILE A 42 8.89 26.30 52.11
N TYR A 43 9.19 26.95 53.21
CA TYR A 43 8.54 28.19 53.62
C TYR A 43 8.80 29.36 52.65
N ASP A 44 10.06 29.50 52.19
CA ASP A 44 10.40 30.53 51.18
C ASP A 44 9.72 30.26 49.83
N ARG A 45 9.57 29.01 49.45
CA ARG A 45 8.83 28.64 48.25
C ARG A 45 7.35 29.01 48.36
N TYR A 46 6.78 28.84 49.55
CA TYR A 46 5.40 29.25 49.83
C TYR A 46 5.28 30.78 49.79
N LYS A 47 6.19 31.53 50.41
CA LYS A 47 6.19 33.00 50.39
C LYS A 47 6.27 33.54 48.95
N ASN A 48 7.07 32.91 48.08
CA ASN A 48 7.31 33.41 46.72
C ASN A 48 6.22 33.00 45.72
N ALA A 49 5.55 31.85 45.89
CA ALA A 49 4.64 31.28 44.90
C ALA A 49 3.34 30.70 45.50
N GLY A 50 3.04 31.00 46.79
CA GLY A 50 1.86 30.47 47.46
C GLY A 50 1.83 28.94 47.48
N VAL A 51 0.63 28.37 47.49
CA VAL A 51 0.40 26.91 47.50
C VAL A 51 1.06 26.22 46.30
N HIS A 52 1.11 26.86 45.14
CA HIS A 52 1.78 26.30 43.95
C HIS A 52 3.29 26.07 44.17
N GLY A 53 3.93 26.82 45.06
CA GLY A 53 5.32 26.64 45.45
C GLY A 53 5.61 25.33 46.21
N LEU A 54 4.58 24.67 46.76
CA LEU A 54 4.69 23.44 47.52
C LEU A 54 4.70 22.20 46.64
N THR A 55 4.34 22.32 45.35
CA THR A 55 4.40 21.18 44.40
C THR A 55 5.84 20.77 44.11
N ASP A 56 6.01 19.52 43.72
CA ASP A 56 7.34 19.05 43.33
C ASP A 56 7.81 19.73 42.07
N ARG A 57 9.03 20.28 42.11
CA ARG A 57 9.66 20.83 40.90
C ARG A 57 10.31 19.69 40.13
N THR A 58 10.22 19.78 38.81
CA THR A 58 10.96 18.86 37.95
C THR A 58 12.45 18.89 38.27
N ARG A 59 13.04 17.72 38.46
CA ARG A 59 14.50 17.55 38.69
C ARG A 59 15.27 17.42 37.38
N ARG A 60 14.58 17.52 36.24
CA ARG A 60 15.22 17.45 34.93
C ARG A 60 16.18 18.62 34.75
N PRO A 61 17.43 18.38 34.33
CA PRO A 61 18.34 19.47 34.03
C PRO A 61 17.79 20.35 32.89
N HIS A 62 18.00 21.64 32.98
CA HIS A 62 17.59 22.60 31.95
C HIS A 62 18.35 22.42 30.63
N ARG A 63 19.56 21.86 30.69
CA ARG A 63 20.39 21.51 29.55
C ARG A 63 20.90 20.08 29.73
N HIS A 64 20.79 19.29 28.70
CA HIS A 64 21.39 17.95 28.62
C HIS A 64 22.58 18.03 27.66
N ALA A 65 23.69 17.41 28.01
CA ALA A 65 24.90 17.39 27.18
C ALA A 65 24.63 16.83 25.76
N ASN A 66 23.68 15.88 25.65
CA ASN A 66 23.26 15.27 24.39
C ASN A 66 21.97 15.87 23.82
N GLN A 67 21.62 17.10 24.17
CA GLN A 67 20.42 17.74 23.61
C GLN A 67 20.66 18.05 22.15
N LEU A 68 19.68 17.65 21.30
CA LEU A 68 19.71 17.93 19.88
C LEU A 68 19.78 19.44 19.63
N PRO A 69 20.67 19.93 18.73
CA PRO A 69 20.71 21.33 18.37
C PRO A 69 19.33 21.85 17.90
N MET A 70 18.94 23.04 18.32
CA MET A 70 17.65 23.64 17.99
C MET A 70 17.42 23.74 16.48
N VAL A 71 18.49 23.92 15.70
CA VAL A 71 18.42 23.97 14.23
C VAL A 71 17.92 22.63 13.67
N VAL A 72 18.46 21.51 14.15
CA VAL A 72 18.06 20.18 13.72
C VAL A 72 16.62 19.86 14.16
N GLU A 73 16.23 20.28 15.35
CA GLU A 73 14.85 20.16 15.82
C GLU A 73 13.87 20.90 14.90
N LYS A 74 14.19 22.13 14.51
CA LYS A 74 13.39 22.92 13.55
C LYS A 74 13.31 22.23 12.17
N MET A 75 14.41 21.60 11.69
CA MET A 75 14.42 20.83 10.43
C MET A 75 13.47 19.62 10.51
N ILE A 76 13.48 18.88 11.62
CA ILE A 76 12.57 17.74 11.84
C ILE A 76 11.11 18.20 11.83
N VAL A 77 10.78 19.27 12.53
CA VAL A 77 9.42 19.83 12.57
C VAL A 77 9.00 20.34 11.19
N ARG A 78 9.90 20.98 10.44
CA ARG A 78 9.64 21.40 9.05
C ARG A 78 9.32 20.20 8.14
N LEU A 79 10.14 19.14 8.20
CA LEU A 79 9.88 17.92 7.45
C LEU A 79 8.53 17.28 7.84
N LYS A 80 8.18 17.28 9.11
CA LYS A 80 6.88 16.75 9.56
C LYS A 80 5.70 17.54 9.01
N LYS A 81 5.82 18.86 8.88
CA LYS A 81 4.80 19.71 8.25
C LYS A 81 4.71 19.48 6.74
N GLU A 82 5.85 19.23 6.08
CA GLU A 82 5.92 18.93 4.65
C GLU A 82 5.37 17.52 4.34
N TYR A 83 5.62 16.54 5.24
CA TYR A 83 5.18 15.15 5.13
C TYR A 83 4.36 14.71 6.36
N PRO A 84 3.11 15.16 6.51
CA PRO A 84 2.33 14.94 7.73
C PRO A 84 2.06 13.47 8.06
N SER A 85 1.98 12.61 7.04
CA SER A 85 1.71 11.17 7.16
C SER A 85 2.93 10.34 7.58
N TRP A 86 4.16 10.94 7.51
CA TRP A 86 5.40 10.19 7.76
C TRP A 86 5.73 10.09 9.25
N GLY A 87 6.17 8.91 9.66
CA GLY A 87 6.69 8.66 11.01
C GLY A 87 8.20 8.95 11.12
N ALA A 88 8.70 8.94 12.36
CA ALA A 88 10.10 9.23 12.68
C ALA A 88 11.15 8.51 11.81
N PRO A 89 11.01 7.21 11.47
CA PRO A 89 12.00 6.53 10.63
C PRO A 89 12.15 7.17 9.24
N LYS A 90 11.01 7.50 8.59
CA LYS A 90 11.02 8.10 7.25
C LYS A 90 11.53 9.54 7.26
N LEU A 91 11.14 10.32 8.27
CA LEU A 91 11.61 11.69 8.43
C LEU A 91 13.10 11.74 8.69
N ARG A 92 13.64 10.79 9.49
CA ARG A 92 15.08 10.65 9.73
C ARG A 92 15.83 10.39 8.42
N GLU A 93 15.32 9.48 7.60
CA GLU A 93 15.95 9.16 6.33
C GLU A 93 15.92 10.34 5.36
N ARG A 94 14.78 11.05 5.29
CA ARG A 94 14.67 12.28 4.48
C ARG A 94 15.60 13.38 4.98
N LEU A 95 15.76 13.50 6.31
CA LEU A 95 16.72 14.43 6.91
C LEU A 95 18.13 14.14 6.44
N ARG A 96 18.54 12.86 6.49
CA ARG A 96 19.87 12.39 6.07
C ARG A 96 20.15 12.68 4.59
N HIS A 97 19.17 12.49 3.73
CA HIS A 97 19.31 12.74 2.30
C HIS A 97 19.32 14.23 1.95
N ARG A 98 18.52 15.05 2.65
CA ARG A 98 18.37 16.47 2.31
C ARG A 98 19.49 17.33 2.89
N TRP A 99 20.08 16.91 4.00
CA TRP A 99 21.17 17.62 4.70
C TRP A 99 22.25 16.61 5.16
N PRO A 100 23.06 16.13 4.21
CA PRO A 100 24.09 15.11 4.51
C PRO A 100 25.13 15.59 5.53
N GLU A 101 25.36 16.89 5.61
CA GLU A 101 26.30 17.55 6.55
C GLU A 101 25.81 17.54 8.00
N VAL A 102 24.53 17.30 8.22
CA VAL A 102 23.95 17.29 9.57
C VAL A 102 24.08 15.91 10.21
N ALA A 103 24.66 15.86 11.40
CA ALA A 103 24.70 14.62 12.18
C ALA A 103 23.28 14.07 12.40
N CYS A 104 22.98 12.94 11.78
CA CYS A 104 21.63 12.37 11.75
C CYS A 104 21.28 11.77 13.12
N PRO A 105 20.25 12.26 13.82
CA PRO A 105 19.85 11.78 15.14
C PRO A 105 19.27 10.37 15.06
N ALA A 106 19.23 9.68 16.22
CA ALA A 106 18.57 8.38 16.35
C ALA A 106 17.05 8.50 16.09
N ILE A 107 16.42 7.40 15.63
CA ILE A 107 14.96 7.38 15.38
C ILE A 107 14.17 7.75 16.64
N SER A 108 14.60 7.28 17.81
CA SER A 108 13.99 7.62 19.11
C SER A 108 14.06 9.10 19.41
N THR A 109 15.19 9.77 19.09
CA THR A 109 15.35 11.21 19.25
C THR A 109 14.41 11.98 18.33
N VAL A 110 14.30 11.58 17.06
CA VAL A 110 13.34 12.18 16.12
C VAL A 110 11.90 12.02 16.63
N HIS A 111 11.56 10.81 17.13
CA HIS A 111 10.24 10.57 17.71
C HIS A 111 9.97 11.46 18.93
N ALA A 112 10.96 11.58 19.84
CA ALA A 112 10.83 12.44 21.03
C ALA A 112 10.65 13.92 20.68
N VAL A 113 11.31 14.42 19.62
CA VAL A 113 11.07 15.77 19.08
C VAL A 113 9.63 15.90 18.60
N LEU A 114 9.16 14.97 17.76
CA LEU A 114 7.79 15.02 17.24
C LEU A 114 6.74 14.93 18.34
N ASP A 115 6.98 14.12 19.37
CA ASP A 115 6.09 13.94 20.52
C ASP A 115 6.00 15.23 21.34
N ARG A 116 7.14 15.86 21.64
CA ARG A 116 7.23 17.13 22.36
C ARG A 116 6.46 18.26 21.66
N HIS A 117 6.44 18.23 20.32
CA HIS A 117 5.69 19.20 19.51
C HIS A 117 4.23 18.78 19.25
N GLY A 118 3.72 17.70 19.87
CA GLY A 118 2.36 17.21 19.67
C GLY A 118 2.06 16.69 18.26
N LEU A 119 3.12 16.31 17.52
CA LEU A 119 3.03 15.89 16.11
C LEU A 119 2.94 14.36 15.92
N VAL A 120 2.81 13.61 17.01
CA VAL A 120 2.66 12.15 17.02
C VAL A 120 1.20 11.79 17.17
N THR A 121 0.67 11.00 16.22
CA THR A 121 -0.66 10.41 16.32
C THR A 121 -0.54 8.96 16.76
N CYS A 122 -0.98 8.63 17.99
CA CYS A 122 -1.06 7.25 18.46
C CYS A 122 -2.18 6.51 17.74
N ARG A 123 -1.84 5.57 16.86
CA ARG A 123 -2.80 4.61 16.30
C ARG A 123 -2.73 3.31 17.07
N ARG A 124 -3.85 2.83 17.60
CA ARG A 124 -3.95 1.49 18.19
C ARG A 124 -3.52 0.45 17.15
N ARG A 125 -2.49 -0.35 17.48
CA ARG A 125 -2.08 -1.49 16.64
C ARG A 125 -3.18 -2.55 16.70
N ARG A 126 -3.86 -2.80 15.56
CA ARG A 126 -4.69 -3.99 15.42
C ARG A 126 -3.77 -5.22 15.33
N ARG A 127 -4.07 -6.28 16.08
CA ARG A 127 -3.44 -7.59 15.90
C ARG A 127 -3.72 -8.05 14.46
N ARG A 128 -2.65 -8.40 13.73
CA ARG A 128 -2.79 -8.98 12.39
C ARG A 128 -3.10 -10.46 12.55
N PRO A 129 -4.12 -11.00 11.85
CA PRO A 129 -4.31 -12.43 11.77
C PRO A 129 -3.07 -13.07 11.11
N ARG A 130 -2.77 -14.32 11.47
CA ARG A 130 -1.76 -15.11 10.78
C ARG A 130 -2.24 -15.37 9.35
N LEU A 131 -1.34 -15.21 8.38
CA LEU A 131 -1.59 -15.55 6.99
C LEU A 131 -1.77 -17.08 6.88
N THR A 132 -2.98 -17.51 6.57
CA THR A 132 -3.32 -18.88 6.23
C THR A 132 -3.67 -18.90 4.75
N GLY A 133 -2.84 -19.47 3.89
CA GLY A 133 -3.12 -19.58 2.45
C GLY A 133 -1.88 -19.86 1.62
N THR A 134 -2.08 -20.33 0.39
CA THR A 134 -1.01 -20.58 -0.59
C THR A 134 -0.26 -19.28 -0.88
N ARG A 135 1.05 -19.32 -0.76
CA ARG A 135 1.90 -18.18 -1.07
C ARG A 135 1.92 -17.94 -2.57
N LEU A 136 1.46 -16.79 -3.00
CA LEU A 136 1.64 -16.32 -4.37
C LEU A 136 3.12 -15.99 -4.64
N THR A 137 3.47 -15.86 -5.92
CA THR A 137 4.83 -15.49 -6.38
C THR A 137 5.35 -14.26 -5.66
N GLN A 138 6.58 -14.31 -5.15
CA GLN A 138 7.24 -13.19 -4.47
C GLN A 138 8.60 -12.91 -5.12
N PRO A 139 8.62 -12.25 -6.29
CA PRO A 139 9.85 -11.95 -6.98
C PRO A 139 10.65 -10.88 -6.24
N SER A 140 11.97 -10.96 -6.41
CA SER A 140 12.93 -10.00 -5.87
C SER A 140 13.41 -8.98 -6.91
N ALA A 141 13.20 -9.26 -8.20
CA ALA A 141 13.63 -8.38 -9.30
C ALA A 141 12.47 -7.54 -9.85
N PRO A 142 12.73 -6.30 -10.30
CA PRO A 142 11.75 -5.47 -10.98
C PRO A 142 11.20 -6.13 -12.25
N ASN A 143 9.97 -5.77 -12.61
CA ASN A 143 9.26 -6.20 -13.81
C ASN A 143 8.99 -7.72 -13.94
N VAL A 144 9.35 -8.52 -12.94
CA VAL A 144 8.91 -9.93 -12.89
C VAL A 144 7.42 -10.01 -12.62
N LEU A 145 6.91 -9.15 -11.75
CA LEU A 145 5.49 -9.12 -11.39
C LEU A 145 5.02 -7.68 -11.16
N TRP A 146 4.04 -7.24 -11.93
CA TRP A 146 3.29 -6.04 -11.61
C TRP A 146 2.00 -6.40 -10.88
N CYS A 147 1.54 -5.52 -10.01
CA CYS A 147 0.25 -5.62 -9.35
C CYS A 147 -0.64 -4.48 -9.81
N ALA A 148 -1.88 -4.78 -10.15
CA ALA A 148 -2.86 -3.78 -10.56
C ALA A 148 -4.16 -3.94 -9.78
N ASP A 149 -4.74 -2.81 -9.39
CA ASP A 149 -5.97 -2.80 -8.61
C ASP A 149 -6.69 -1.44 -8.70
N TYR A 150 -8.00 -1.46 -8.55
CA TYR A 150 -8.80 -0.25 -8.34
C TYR A 150 -8.92 0.03 -6.85
N LYS A 151 -8.56 1.24 -6.44
CA LYS A 151 -8.68 1.64 -5.03
C LYS A 151 -10.11 1.65 -4.48
N GLY A 152 -11.11 1.49 -5.33
CA GLY A 152 -12.50 1.80 -5.04
C GLY A 152 -12.81 3.29 -5.26
N GLU A 153 -14.07 3.58 -5.51
CA GLU A 153 -14.53 4.92 -5.86
C GLU A 153 -14.49 5.89 -4.67
N PHE A 154 -14.38 7.16 -5.02
CA PHE A 154 -14.68 8.27 -4.13
C PHE A 154 -15.27 9.45 -4.91
N LEU A 155 -16.02 10.30 -4.21
CA LEU A 155 -16.72 11.41 -4.79
C LEU A 155 -15.79 12.63 -4.89
N LEU A 156 -15.70 13.22 -6.08
CA LEU A 156 -15.05 14.52 -6.32
C LEU A 156 -15.96 15.67 -5.86
N ALA A 157 -15.43 16.88 -5.72
CA ALA A 157 -16.24 18.02 -5.30
C ALA A 157 -17.37 18.39 -6.30
N ASN A 158 -17.22 18.06 -7.59
CA ASN A 158 -18.25 18.20 -8.60
C ASN A 158 -19.30 17.07 -8.61
N ARG A 159 -19.34 16.23 -7.57
CA ARG A 159 -20.25 15.08 -7.39
C ARG A 159 -20.10 13.97 -8.44
N ARG A 160 -18.98 13.90 -9.13
CA ARG A 160 -18.65 12.77 -10.00
C ARG A 160 -17.76 11.77 -9.26
N TYR A 161 -17.96 10.48 -9.50
CA TYR A 161 -17.10 9.44 -8.97
C TYR A 161 -15.74 9.40 -9.69
N CYS A 162 -14.70 9.14 -8.93
CA CYS A 162 -13.36 8.84 -9.42
C CYS A 162 -13.00 7.43 -9.00
N TYR A 163 -12.52 6.63 -9.95
CA TYR A 163 -12.07 5.25 -9.79
C TYR A 163 -10.56 5.19 -10.05
N PRO A 164 -9.71 5.34 -9.03
CA PRO A 164 -8.26 5.30 -9.24
C PRO A 164 -7.81 3.89 -9.63
N LEU A 165 -7.22 3.76 -10.81
CA LEU A 165 -6.48 2.57 -11.23
C LEU A 165 -5.01 2.76 -10.88
N THR A 166 -4.45 1.82 -10.12
CA THR A 166 -3.06 1.83 -9.72
C THR A 166 -2.32 0.61 -10.25
N ILE A 167 -1.12 0.81 -10.76
CA ILE A 167 -0.22 -0.25 -11.24
C ILE A 167 1.11 -0.08 -10.52
N THR A 168 1.61 -1.15 -9.89
CA THR A 168 2.88 -1.12 -9.15
C THR A 168 3.77 -2.29 -9.52
N ASP A 169 5.07 -2.06 -9.54
CA ASP A 169 6.03 -3.16 -9.51
C ASP A 169 6.09 -3.81 -8.13
N PHE A 170 6.04 -5.13 -8.09
CA PHE A 170 5.99 -5.88 -6.84
C PHE A 170 7.29 -5.78 -6.04
N ALA A 171 8.44 -5.91 -6.69
CA ALA A 171 9.74 -5.97 -6.04
C ALA A 171 10.19 -4.61 -5.52
N SER A 172 10.29 -3.63 -6.40
CA SER A 172 10.75 -2.27 -6.09
C SER A 172 9.68 -1.41 -5.41
N ARG A 173 8.40 -1.81 -5.47
CA ARG A 173 7.22 -1.01 -5.05
C ARG A 173 7.05 0.27 -5.86
N TYR A 174 7.70 0.38 -7.00
CA TYR A 174 7.57 1.52 -7.88
C TYR A 174 6.12 1.65 -8.37
N LEU A 175 5.55 2.81 -8.19
CA LEU A 175 4.20 3.12 -8.65
C LEU A 175 4.27 3.54 -10.12
N ILE A 176 3.93 2.60 -11.01
CA ILE A 176 4.01 2.75 -12.46
C ILE A 176 2.92 3.68 -12.97
N ALA A 177 1.70 3.52 -12.47
CA ALA A 177 0.57 4.35 -12.84
C ALA A 177 -0.38 4.56 -11.65
N CYS A 178 -0.99 5.75 -11.60
CA CYS A 178 -2.09 6.10 -10.71
C CYS A 178 -3.05 7.01 -11.48
N GLU A 179 -4.09 6.43 -12.10
CA GLU A 179 -4.97 7.12 -13.03
C GLU A 179 -6.35 7.40 -12.44
N ALA A 180 -6.79 8.64 -12.56
CA ALA A 180 -8.11 9.09 -12.16
C ALA A 180 -9.12 8.78 -13.27
N LEU A 181 -9.79 7.65 -13.17
CA LEU A 181 -10.79 7.23 -14.15
C LEU A 181 -12.21 7.59 -13.69
N SER A 182 -13.08 7.90 -14.63
CA SER A 182 -14.51 8.17 -14.36
C SER A 182 -15.36 6.90 -14.29
N THR A 183 -14.79 5.76 -14.63
CA THR A 183 -15.46 4.45 -14.68
C THR A 183 -14.43 3.33 -14.70
N THR A 184 -14.84 2.14 -14.31
CA THR A 184 -14.03 0.91 -14.37
C THR A 184 -14.16 0.16 -15.69
N LYS A 185 -14.78 0.79 -16.74
CA LYS A 185 -14.92 0.12 -18.04
C LYS A 185 -13.58 -0.26 -18.64
N GLU A 186 -13.51 -1.45 -19.18
CA GLU A 186 -12.32 -2.13 -19.70
C GLU A 186 -11.51 -1.26 -20.67
N ARG A 187 -12.17 -0.52 -21.56
CA ARG A 187 -11.51 0.36 -22.57
C ARG A 187 -10.55 1.39 -21.95
N TYR A 188 -10.87 1.90 -20.74
CA TYR A 188 -10.01 2.87 -20.07
C TYR A 188 -8.81 2.19 -19.41
N ALA A 189 -8.99 0.99 -18.89
CA ALA A 189 -7.89 0.19 -18.38
C ALA A 189 -6.90 -0.16 -19.50
N PHE A 190 -7.38 -0.52 -20.68
CA PHE A 190 -6.52 -0.75 -21.85
C PHE A 190 -5.59 0.43 -22.13
N ALA A 191 -6.12 1.65 -22.21
CA ALA A 191 -5.32 2.85 -22.47
C ALA A 191 -4.25 3.11 -21.39
N VAL A 192 -4.59 2.84 -20.12
CA VAL A 192 -3.63 3.00 -19.01
C VAL A 192 -2.50 1.97 -19.11
N PHE A 193 -2.84 0.70 -19.35
CA PHE A 193 -1.83 -0.35 -19.50
C PHE A 193 -0.97 -0.17 -20.74
N GLU A 194 -1.58 0.22 -21.86
CA GLU A 194 -0.83 0.46 -23.10
C GLU A 194 0.22 1.54 -22.91
N ARG A 195 -0.14 2.68 -22.32
CA ARG A 195 0.80 3.73 -21.96
C ARG A 195 1.88 3.23 -20.99
N ALA A 196 1.49 2.49 -19.95
CA ALA A 196 2.44 1.91 -19.01
C ALA A 196 3.43 0.95 -19.71
N PHE A 197 2.98 0.16 -20.68
CA PHE A 197 3.85 -0.73 -21.45
C PHE A 197 4.77 0.03 -22.42
N GLN A 198 4.29 1.13 -23.00
CA GLN A 198 5.12 2.00 -23.84
C GLN A 198 6.24 2.66 -23.05
N ASP A 199 5.91 3.18 -21.85
CA ASP A 199 6.85 3.94 -21.02
C ASP A 199 7.85 3.05 -20.26
N PHE A 200 7.40 1.87 -19.80
CA PHE A 200 8.16 1.02 -18.87
C PHE A 200 8.51 -0.37 -19.42
N GLY A 201 7.99 -0.74 -20.59
CA GLY A 201 8.12 -2.10 -21.15
C GLY A 201 7.19 -3.10 -20.50
N LEU A 202 7.28 -4.37 -20.92
CA LEU A 202 6.37 -5.45 -20.53
C LEU A 202 6.87 -6.19 -19.28
N PRO A 203 6.03 -6.40 -18.26
CA PRO A 203 6.34 -7.31 -17.16
C PRO A 203 6.27 -8.79 -17.60
N HIS A 204 6.80 -9.69 -16.78
CA HIS A 204 6.61 -11.13 -17.00
C HIS A 204 5.23 -11.62 -16.58
N ALA A 205 4.65 -11.03 -15.53
CA ALA A 205 3.31 -11.36 -15.06
C ALA A 205 2.61 -10.14 -14.46
N ILE A 206 1.27 -10.17 -14.46
CA ILE A 206 0.43 -9.19 -13.79
C ILE A 206 -0.48 -9.90 -12.79
N ARG A 207 -0.45 -9.44 -11.53
CA ARG A 207 -1.35 -9.86 -10.45
C ARG A 207 -2.50 -8.90 -10.32
N THR A 208 -3.73 -9.44 -10.31
CA THR A 208 -4.95 -8.68 -10.11
C THR A 208 -5.90 -9.38 -9.15
N ASP A 209 -6.92 -8.67 -8.73
CA ASP A 209 -8.11 -9.28 -8.15
C ASP A 209 -8.96 -9.99 -9.22
N ASN A 210 -10.10 -10.55 -8.79
CA ASN A 210 -11.05 -11.22 -9.66
C ASN A 210 -12.21 -10.31 -10.10
N GLY A 211 -12.06 -8.99 -9.90
CA GLY A 211 -13.06 -8.00 -10.25
C GLY A 211 -12.97 -7.54 -11.73
N VAL A 212 -14.03 -6.90 -12.19
CA VAL A 212 -14.05 -6.22 -13.50
C VAL A 212 -13.11 -4.98 -13.41
N PRO A 213 -12.25 -4.73 -14.41
CA PRO A 213 -12.17 -5.34 -15.75
C PRO A 213 -11.15 -6.48 -15.88
N PHE A 214 -10.54 -6.93 -14.80
CA PHE A 214 -9.46 -7.91 -14.84
C PHE A 214 -9.97 -9.34 -15.06
N ALA A 215 -11.20 -9.62 -14.63
CA ALA A 215 -11.85 -10.91 -14.79
C ALA A 215 -13.31 -10.75 -15.22
N SER A 216 -13.87 -11.80 -15.81
CA SER A 216 -15.27 -11.89 -16.21
C SER A 216 -15.85 -13.23 -15.77
N ALA A 217 -16.74 -13.20 -14.78
CA ALA A 217 -17.28 -14.42 -14.15
C ALA A 217 -17.98 -15.40 -15.12
N HIS A 218 -18.52 -14.90 -16.22
CA HIS A 218 -19.28 -15.70 -17.19
C HIS A 218 -18.46 -16.06 -18.44
N ALA A 219 -17.21 -15.63 -18.53
CA ALA A 219 -16.36 -15.93 -19.67
C ALA A 219 -15.57 -17.24 -19.46
N LEU A 220 -15.12 -17.84 -20.56
CA LEU A 220 -14.27 -19.01 -20.53
C LEU A 220 -13.05 -18.74 -19.66
N TYR A 221 -12.80 -19.61 -18.69
CA TYR A 221 -11.73 -19.51 -17.68
C TYR A 221 -11.78 -18.19 -16.86
N SER A 222 -12.93 -17.56 -16.79
CA SER A 222 -13.12 -16.24 -16.16
C SER A 222 -12.18 -15.16 -16.73
N LEU A 223 -11.68 -15.32 -17.96
CA LEU A 223 -10.82 -14.32 -18.61
C LEU A 223 -11.62 -13.05 -18.96
N SER A 224 -10.94 -11.91 -18.99
CA SER A 224 -11.42 -10.68 -19.62
C SER A 224 -10.69 -10.44 -20.92
N LYS A 225 -11.17 -9.53 -21.76
CA LYS A 225 -10.46 -9.11 -22.98
C LYS A 225 -9.09 -8.52 -22.64
N LEU A 226 -8.98 -7.81 -21.51
CA LEU A 226 -7.74 -7.27 -21.01
C LEU A 226 -6.74 -8.39 -20.67
N ALA A 227 -7.21 -9.44 -20.01
CA ALA A 227 -6.39 -10.62 -19.71
C ALA A 227 -5.93 -11.35 -20.99
N VAL A 228 -6.81 -11.50 -21.96
CA VAL A 228 -6.46 -12.10 -23.27
C VAL A 228 -5.40 -11.26 -24.00
N TRP A 229 -5.50 -9.94 -23.94
CA TRP A 229 -4.49 -9.04 -24.50
C TRP A 229 -3.14 -9.19 -23.82
N TRP A 230 -3.10 -9.29 -22.48
CA TRP A 230 -1.86 -9.54 -21.76
C TRP A 230 -1.22 -10.89 -22.16
N LEU A 231 -2.00 -11.94 -22.27
CA LEU A 231 -1.50 -13.24 -22.77
C LEU A 231 -0.88 -13.10 -24.17
N ARG A 232 -1.52 -12.34 -25.07
CA ARG A 232 -0.99 -12.04 -26.40
C ARG A 232 0.37 -11.33 -26.37
N LEU A 233 0.62 -10.53 -25.35
CA LEU A 233 1.90 -9.85 -25.11
C LEU A 233 2.92 -10.74 -24.37
N GLY A 234 2.60 -12.01 -24.13
CA GLY A 234 3.45 -12.93 -23.38
C GLY A 234 3.56 -12.57 -21.91
N ILE A 235 2.51 -11.95 -21.35
CA ILE A 235 2.42 -11.59 -19.93
C ILE A 235 1.57 -12.65 -19.21
N GLY A 236 2.15 -13.30 -18.19
CA GLY A 236 1.45 -14.26 -17.35
C GLY A 236 0.37 -13.63 -16.47
N LEU A 237 -0.68 -14.38 -16.20
CA LEU A 237 -1.76 -13.96 -15.32
C LEU A 237 -1.58 -14.59 -13.94
N GLU A 238 -1.64 -13.76 -12.90
CA GLU A 238 -1.68 -14.24 -11.53
C GLU A 238 -2.88 -13.60 -10.81
N ARG A 239 -3.78 -14.43 -10.29
CA ARG A 239 -4.99 -13.98 -9.60
C ARG A 239 -4.91 -14.31 -8.12
N ILE A 240 -5.39 -13.38 -7.29
CA ILE A 240 -5.57 -13.66 -5.87
C ILE A 240 -6.68 -14.68 -5.69
N ALA A 241 -6.55 -15.55 -4.70
CA ALA A 241 -7.61 -16.49 -4.36
C ALA A 241 -8.86 -15.74 -3.87
N PRO A 242 -10.07 -16.17 -4.29
CA PRO A 242 -11.30 -15.57 -3.80
C PRO A 242 -11.36 -15.59 -2.26
N GLY A 243 -11.72 -14.45 -1.65
CA GLY A 243 -11.79 -14.33 -0.19
C GLY A 243 -10.44 -14.11 0.52
N HIS A 244 -9.32 -13.98 -0.20
CA HIS A 244 -7.97 -13.78 0.34
C HIS A 244 -7.36 -12.41 0.01
N PRO A 245 -7.95 -11.29 0.48
CA PRO A 245 -7.46 -9.94 0.18
C PRO A 245 -6.03 -9.71 0.71
N GLU A 246 -5.60 -10.46 1.75
CA GLU A 246 -4.24 -10.39 2.29
C GLU A 246 -3.14 -10.73 1.26
N GLN A 247 -3.47 -11.48 0.21
CA GLN A 247 -2.56 -11.77 -0.90
C GLN A 247 -2.18 -10.51 -1.69
N ASN A 248 -3.02 -9.45 -1.63
CA ASN A 248 -2.76 -8.13 -2.20
C ASN A 248 -2.43 -7.04 -1.14
N GLY A 249 -2.04 -7.44 0.07
CA GLY A 249 -1.81 -6.54 1.21
C GLY A 249 -0.77 -5.43 0.97
N ARG A 250 0.11 -5.56 -0.03
CA ARG A 250 1.02 -4.49 -0.46
C ARG A 250 0.27 -3.37 -1.15
N HIS A 251 -0.67 -3.73 -2.02
CA HIS A 251 -1.53 -2.80 -2.75
C HIS A 251 -2.52 -2.09 -1.82
N GLU A 252 -3.12 -2.82 -0.88
CA GLU A 252 -3.97 -2.23 0.15
C GLU A 252 -3.23 -1.14 0.95
N ARG A 253 -1.97 -1.38 1.29
CA ARG A 253 -1.14 -0.38 1.98
C ARG A 253 -0.85 0.85 1.11
N LEU A 254 -0.63 0.67 -0.19
CA LEU A 254 -0.53 1.77 -1.14
C LEU A 254 -1.82 2.56 -1.15
N HIS A 255 -2.97 1.90 -1.30
CA HIS A 255 -4.28 2.52 -1.32
C HIS A 255 -4.60 3.32 -0.05
N LEU A 256 -4.20 2.81 1.13
CA LEU A 256 -4.31 3.56 2.38
C LEU A 256 -3.47 4.85 2.34
N THR A 257 -2.26 4.77 1.77
CA THR A 257 -1.38 5.93 1.62
C THR A 257 -1.97 6.93 0.63
N LEU A 258 -2.41 6.48 -0.53
CA LEU A 258 -3.07 7.28 -1.56
C LEU A 258 -4.32 7.99 -1.00
N LYS A 259 -5.14 7.25 -0.24
CA LYS A 259 -6.31 7.82 0.44
C LYS A 259 -5.93 8.98 1.34
N THR A 260 -4.88 8.81 2.13
CA THR A 260 -4.48 9.80 3.13
C THR A 260 -3.81 11.03 2.51
N GLU A 261 -3.06 10.85 1.42
CA GLU A 261 -2.17 11.89 0.88
C GLU A 261 -2.74 12.59 -0.38
N ALA A 262 -3.60 11.91 -1.16
CA ALA A 262 -4.02 12.42 -2.46
C ALA A 262 -5.54 12.43 -2.72
N THR A 263 -6.37 11.78 -1.88
CA THR A 263 -7.82 11.78 -2.08
C THR A 263 -8.61 12.61 -1.05
N HIS A 264 -7.96 13.08 0.01
CA HIS A 264 -8.58 13.94 1.01
C HIS A 264 -7.77 15.23 1.23
N PRO A 265 -8.40 16.40 1.02
CA PRO A 265 -9.71 16.62 0.42
C PRO A 265 -9.73 16.21 -1.06
N ALA A 266 -10.88 15.76 -1.59
CA ALA A 266 -11.02 15.44 -3.00
C ALA A 266 -10.86 16.70 -3.88
N ALA A 267 -10.35 16.53 -5.10
CA ALA A 267 -10.21 17.63 -6.03
C ALA A 267 -11.56 18.05 -6.64
N PRO A 268 -11.69 19.27 -7.21
CA PRO A 268 -12.90 19.73 -7.85
C PRO A 268 -13.36 18.90 -9.06
N ASN A 269 -12.41 18.37 -9.84
CA ASN A 269 -12.69 17.58 -11.03
C ASN A 269 -11.60 16.54 -11.30
N VAL A 270 -11.82 15.66 -12.28
CA VAL A 270 -10.92 14.56 -12.64
C VAL A 270 -9.54 15.06 -13.06
N LEU A 271 -9.43 16.15 -13.82
CA LEU A 271 -8.14 16.67 -14.27
C LEU A 271 -7.28 17.16 -13.10
N GLN A 272 -7.89 17.91 -12.18
CA GLN A 272 -7.18 18.36 -10.98
C GLN A 272 -6.87 17.20 -10.02
N GLN A 273 -7.71 16.16 -10.01
CA GLN A 273 -7.43 14.95 -9.25
C GLN A 273 -6.25 14.19 -9.86
N GLN A 274 -6.16 14.12 -11.20
CA GLN A 274 -4.99 13.53 -11.87
C GLN A 274 -3.71 14.29 -11.52
N ALA A 275 -3.70 15.60 -11.58
CA ALA A 275 -2.52 16.39 -11.19
C ALA A 275 -2.05 16.13 -9.76
N ARG A 276 -2.99 15.85 -8.83
CA ARG A 276 -2.65 15.41 -7.47
C ARG A 276 -2.07 14.00 -7.45
N PHE A 277 -2.58 13.10 -8.27
CA PHE A 277 -2.03 11.75 -8.40
C PHE A 277 -0.64 11.78 -9.01
N ASP A 278 -0.39 12.62 -10.02
CA ASP A 278 0.94 12.78 -10.62
C ASP A 278 1.97 13.26 -9.58
N THR A 279 1.58 14.27 -8.79
CA THR A 279 2.40 14.74 -7.66
C THR A 279 2.63 13.65 -6.62
N PHE A 280 1.60 12.85 -6.33
CA PHE A 280 1.70 11.73 -5.41
C PHE A 280 2.63 10.63 -5.94
N VAL A 281 2.53 10.26 -7.23
CA VAL A 281 3.40 9.27 -7.89
C VAL A 281 4.86 9.70 -7.77
N GLN A 282 5.17 10.95 -8.12
CA GLN A 282 6.51 11.49 -8.01
C GLN A 282 7.05 11.40 -6.58
N ARG A 283 6.29 11.90 -5.60
CA ARG A 283 6.70 11.84 -4.18
C ARG A 283 6.83 10.41 -3.65
N PHE A 284 5.93 9.52 -4.09
CA PHE A 284 5.94 8.14 -3.67
C PHE A 284 7.17 7.39 -4.18
N ASN A 285 7.54 7.62 -5.44
CA ASN A 285 8.67 6.96 -6.09
C ASN A 285 10.02 7.56 -5.69
N ASP A 286 10.14 8.88 -5.66
CA ASP A 286 11.44 9.55 -5.57
C ASP A 286 11.80 9.98 -4.16
N GLU A 287 10.81 10.25 -3.32
CA GLU A 287 11.07 10.85 -2.01
C GLU A 287 10.73 9.96 -0.83
N ARG A 288 9.76 9.02 -1.00
CA ARG A 288 9.24 8.23 0.11
C ARG A 288 10.13 7.04 0.45
N PRO A 289 10.79 7.02 1.62
CA PRO A 289 11.53 5.84 2.08
C PRO A 289 10.58 4.71 2.46
N HIS A 290 10.93 3.49 2.06
CA HIS A 290 10.14 2.29 2.38
C HIS A 290 10.90 1.37 3.34
N GLN A 291 10.34 1.12 4.51
CA GLN A 291 10.97 0.24 5.52
C GLN A 291 11.26 -1.17 4.99
N ALA A 292 10.41 -1.67 4.10
CA ALA A 292 10.59 -3.00 3.50
C ALA A 292 11.58 -3.00 2.32
N LEU A 293 12.17 -1.87 1.99
CA LEU A 293 13.25 -1.67 1.02
C LEU A 293 14.48 -1.07 1.73
N ASP A 294 14.67 -1.38 3.00
CA ASP A 294 15.76 -0.85 3.82
C ASP A 294 15.85 0.68 3.77
N MET A 295 14.68 1.33 3.82
CA MET A 295 14.50 2.79 3.75
C MET A 295 14.91 3.41 2.40
N LYS A 296 15.16 2.63 1.37
CA LYS A 296 15.38 3.14 0.01
C LYS A 296 14.06 3.61 -0.61
N THR A 297 14.17 4.48 -1.62
CA THR A 297 13.03 4.91 -2.44
C THR A 297 12.76 3.91 -3.56
N PRO A 298 11.51 3.74 -4.03
CA PRO A 298 11.20 2.87 -5.15
C PRO A 298 12.01 3.15 -6.41
N SER A 299 12.18 4.43 -6.78
CA SER A 299 12.97 4.84 -7.95
C SER A 299 14.43 4.42 -7.91
N SER A 300 15.02 4.31 -6.71
CA SER A 300 16.42 3.85 -6.57
C SER A 300 16.60 2.35 -6.85
N LEU A 301 15.52 1.59 -6.93
CA LEU A 301 15.53 0.13 -7.13
C LEU A 301 14.85 -0.30 -8.42
N TYR A 302 14.10 0.58 -9.06
CA TYR A 302 13.35 0.28 -10.28
C TYR A 302 14.17 0.63 -11.52
N SER A 303 14.08 -0.22 -12.52
CA SER A 303 14.53 0.06 -13.88
C SER A 303 13.47 -0.45 -14.86
N PRO A 304 13.26 0.23 -16.01
CA PRO A 304 12.34 -0.25 -17.03
C PRO A 304 12.64 -1.66 -17.49
N SER A 305 11.63 -2.36 -18.00
CA SER A 305 11.76 -3.72 -18.50
C SER A 305 12.61 -3.77 -19.78
N SER A 306 13.41 -4.82 -19.90
CA SER A 306 14.14 -5.12 -21.14
C SER A 306 13.23 -5.64 -22.27
N ARG A 307 11.95 -5.92 -21.99
CA ARG A 307 10.96 -6.36 -22.95
C ARG A 307 10.16 -5.16 -23.48
N PRO A 308 10.49 -4.59 -24.63
CA PRO A 308 9.79 -3.42 -25.16
C PRO A 308 8.40 -3.80 -25.65
N TYR A 309 7.43 -2.87 -25.53
CA TYR A 309 6.12 -3.01 -26.15
C TYR A 309 6.20 -2.72 -27.66
N ARG A 310 5.91 -3.72 -28.47
CA ARG A 310 5.93 -3.63 -29.96
C ARG A 310 4.55 -3.82 -30.60
N GLY A 311 3.49 -3.84 -29.79
CA GLY A 311 2.15 -4.21 -30.23
C GLY A 311 1.96 -5.73 -30.26
N LEU A 312 0.92 -6.17 -30.96
CA LEU A 312 0.57 -7.60 -31.05
C LEU A 312 1.18 -8.21 -32.30
N GLU A 313 1.90 -9.29 -32.13
CA GLU A 313 2.39 -10.11 -33.24
C GLU A 313 1.25 -10.96 -33.82
N GLU A 314 1.31 -11.32 -35.10
CA GLU A 314 0.36 -12.26 -35.69
C GLU A 314 0.53 -13.65 -35.10
N LEU A 315 -0.61 -14.32 -34.85
CA LEU A 315 -0.59 -15.71 -34.39
C LEU A 315 -0.54 -16.65 -35.57
N GLU A 316 0.40 -17.57 -35.52
CA GLU A 316 0.53 -18.69 -36.42
C GLU A 316 0.30 -20.00 -35.65
N TYR A 317 -0.26 -21.00 -36.31
CA TYR A 317 -0.59 -22.29 -35.72
C TYR A 317 -0.02 -23.41 -36.55
N PRO A 318 1.32 -23.55 -36.60
CA PRO A 318 1.93 -24.69 -37.30
C PRO A 318 1.50 -25.97 -36.60
N GLY A 319 1.07 -26.97 -37.40
CA GLY A 319 0.60 -28.25 -36.89
C GLY A 319 -0.87 -28.31 -36.46
N HIS A 320 -1.66 -27.26 -36.79
CA HIS A 320 -3.12 -27.30 -36.75
C HIS A 320 -3.69 -27.46 -38.17
N ASP A 321 -4.82 -28.13 -38.31
CA ASP A 321 -5.41 -28.39 -39.62
C ASP A 321 -5.95 -27.12 -40.27
N TRP A 322 -6.46 -26.18 -39.46
CA TRP A 322 -6.89 -24.90 -39.95
C TRP A 322 -6.90 -23.83 -38.83
N THR A 323 -7.07 -22.61 -39.22
CA THR A 323 -7.17 -21.46 -38.29
C THR A 323 -8.49 -20.76 -38.47
N ALA A 324 -9.06 -20.25 -37.36
CA ALA A 324 -10.28 -19.47 -37.38
C ALA A 324 -10.09 -18.15 -36.63
N VAL A 325 -10.77 -17.11 -37.11
CA VAL A 325 -10.91 -15.86 -36.36
C VAL A 325 -12.22 -15.90 -35.59
N ILE A 326 -12.16 -15.66 -34.31
CA ILE A 326 -13.35 -15.62 -33.45
C ILE A 326 -14.14 -14.34 -33.75
N THR A 327 -15.42 -14.52 -34.09
CA THR A 327 -16.34 -13.41 -34.42
C THR A 327 -16.55 -12.50 -33.20
N THR A 328 -17.11 -11.29 -33.42
CA THR A 328 -17.47 -10.34 -32.35
C THR A 328 -18.45 -10.93 -31.34
N CYS A 329 -19.20 -11.95 -31.70
CA CYS A 329 -20.11 -12.69 -30.81
C CYS A 329 -19.41 -13.85 -30.07
N GLY A 330 -18.07 -14.01 -30.21
CA GLY A 330 -17.33 -15.06 -29.53
C GLY A 330 -17.45 -16.45 -30.15
N ARG A 331 -17.69 -16.56 -31.47
CA ARG A 331 -17.96 -17.82 -32.17
C ARG A 331 -16.95 -18.06 -33.28
N ILE A 332 -16.64 -19.31 -33.54
CA ILE A 332 -15.99 -19.78 -34.77
C ILE A 332 -17.03 -20.40 -35.71
N CYS A 333 -16.74 -20.36 -37.00
CA CYS A 333 -17.60 -20.99 -38.01
C CYS A 333 -16.90 -22.19 -38.57
N TYR A 334 -17.54 -23.36 -38.49
CA TYR A 334 -17.07 -24.64 -39.05
C TYR A 334 -18.17 -25.24 -39.87
N GLN A 335 -17.92 -25.51 -41.15
CA GLN A 335 -18.88 -26.11 -42.08
C GLN A 335 -20.30 -25.48 -42.02
N ARG A 336 -20.37 -24.13 -42.03
CA ARG A 336 -21.59 -23.33 -41.88
C ARG A 336 -22.30 -23.42 -40.52
N ARG A 337 -21.73 -24.17 -39.55
CA ARG A 337 -22.22 -24.24 -38.18
C ARG A 337 -21.44 -23.24 -37.28
N LYS A 338 -22.05 -22.79 -36.21
CA LYS A 338 -21.49 -21.78 -35.30
C LYS A 338 -21.15 -22.45 -33.96
N ILE A 339 -19.88 -22.49 -33.62
CA ILE A 339 -19.37 -23.03 -32.35
C ILE A 339 -19.08 -21.86 -31.41
N ASN A 340 -19.69 -21.86 -30.23
CA ASN A 340 -19.53 -20.82 -29.24
C ASN A 340 -18.26 -21.05 -28.42
N VAL A 341 -17.27 -20.15 -28.52
CA VAL A 341 -16.03 -20.23 -27.74
C VAL A 341 -16.13 -19.29 -26.52
N SER A 342 -15.95 -18.01 -26.72
CA SER A 342 -16.22 -16.97 -25.75
C SER A 342 -16.01 -15.58 -26.37
N GLN A 343 -16.80 -14.61 -25.95
CA GLN A 343 -16.71 -13.24 -26.45
C GLN A 343 -15.41 -12.52 -26.05
N VAL A 344 -14.71 -13.00 -25.03
CA VAL A 344 -13.43 -12.38 -24.59
C VAL A 344 -12.31 -12.61 -25.59
N PHE A 345 -12.42 -13.64 -26.44
CA PHE A 345 -11.49 -13.91 -27.53
C PHE A 345 -11.94 -13.30 -28.88
N ALA A 346 -12.97 -12.46 -28.91
CA ALA A 346 -13.44 -11.83 -30.14
C ALA A 346 -12.29 -11.12 -30.88
N GLY A 347 -12.15 -11.39 -32.19
CA GLY A 347 -11.06 -10.91 -33.03
C GLY A 347 -9.74 -11.66 -32.91
N GLN A 348 -9.64 -12.64 -32.01
CA GLN A 348 -8.45 -13.46 -31.89
C GLN A 348 -8.47 -14.62 -32.91
N LYS A 349 -7.28 -14.98 -33.42
CA LYS A 349 -7.02 -16.13 -34.25
C LYS A 349 -6.79 -17.35 -33.35
N VAL A 350 -7.42 -18.45 -33.62
CA VAL A 350 -7.26 -19.73 -32.90
C VAL A 350 -6.88 -20.84 -33.88
N GLY A 351 -6.09 -21.80 -33.41
CA GLY A 351 -5.80 -23.00 -34.14
C GLY A 351 -6.85 -24.07 -33.85
N VAL A 352 -7.20 -24.84 -34.84
CA VAL A 352 -8.13 -25.96 -34.71
C VAL A 352 -7.48 -27.20 -35.29
N LYS A 353 -7.45 -28.28 -34.51
CA LYS A 353 -6.81 -29.55 -34.88
C LYS A 353 -7.78 -30.69 -34.64
N GLN A 354 -7.91 -31.57 -35.62
CA GLN A 354 -8.65 -32.82 -35.46
C GLN A 354 -7.86 -33.78 -34.57
N VAL A 355 -8.47 -34.28 -33.52
CA VAL A 355 -7.86 -35.19 -32.54
C VAL A 355 -8.48 -36.57 -32.62
N ASP A 356 -9.74 -36.69 -33.07
CA ASP A 356 -10.44 -37.91 -33.29
C ASP A 356 -11.51 -37.73 -34.36
N GLU A 357 -12.19 -38.77 -34.76
CA GLU A 357 -13.32 -38.73 -35.68
C GLU A 357 -14.42 -37.83 -35.07
N HIS A 358 -14.78 -36.72 -35.76
CA HIS A 358 -15.73 -35.71 -35.31
C HIS A 358 -15.28 -34.83 -34.13
N ILE A 359 -14.09 -35.03 -33.48
CA ILE A 359 -13.62 -34.27 -32.34
C ILE A 359 -12.47 -33.32 -32.73
N TRP A 360 -12.64 -32.06 -32.39
CA TRP A 360 -11.71 -30.98 -32.73
C TRP A 360 -11.22 -30.25 -31.50
N LEU A 361 -9.91 -30.07 -31.35
CA LEU A 361 -9.26 -29.27 -30.33
C LEU A 361 -9.15 -27.81 -30.81
N VAL A 362 -9.57 -26.89 -29.95
CA VAL A 362 -9.38 -25.46 -30.17
C VAL A 362 -8.26 -24.95 -29.27
N THR A 363 -7.24 -24.33 -29.90
CA THR A 363 -6.05 -23.84 -29.22
C THR A 363 -5.90 -22.35 -29.43
N PHE A 364 -5.60 -21.60 -28.36
CA PHE A 364 -5.24 -20.19 -28.38
C PHE A 364 -3.80 -20.02 -27.89
N MET A 365 -2.92 -19.57 -28.78
CA MET A 365 -1.47 -19.56 -28.53
C MET A 365 -0.99 -20.98 -28.17
N GLN A 366 -0.43 -21.15 -26.95
CA GLN A 366 -0.02 -22.45 -26.39
C GLN A 366 -1.08 -23.07 -25.45
N TYR A 367 -2.27 -22.50 -25.36
CA TYR A 367 -3.30 -22.94 -24.42
C TYR A 367 -4.44 -23.63 -25.14
N ASP A 368 -4.70 -24.88 -24.79
CA ASP A 368 -5.86 -25.59 -25.28
C ASP A 368 -7.11 -25.08 -24.57
N LEU A 369 -8.09 -24.63 -25.35
CA LEU A 369 -9.32 -24.04 -24.82
C LEU A 369 -10.42 -25.08 -24.57
N GLY A 370 -10.38 -26.20 -25.31
CA GLY A 370 -11.39 -27.23 -25.19
C GLY A 370 -11.57 -27.97 -26.51
N TYR A 371 -12.40 -29.00 -26.44
CA TYR A 371 -12.78 -29.81 -27.58
C TYR A 371 -14.18 -29.45 -28.04
N PHE A 372 -14.46 -29.54 -29.34
CA PHE A 372 -15.82 -29.53 -29.82
C PHE A 372 -16.05 -30.76 -30.74
N ASP A 373 -17.22 -31.27 -30.60
CA ASP A 373 -17.76 -32.28 -31.48
C ASP A 373 -18.51 -31.57 -32.64
N ASP A 374 -18.24 -31.96 -33.88
CA ASP A 374 -18.85 -31.34 -35.06
C ASP A 374 -20.33 -31.69 -35.27
N GLU A 375 -20.83 -32.73 -34.60
CA GLU A 375 -22.24 -33.09 -34.59
C GLU A 375 -23.05 -32.14 -33.67
N THR A 376 -22.56 -32.00 -32.41
CA THR A 376 -23.22 -31.17 -31.39
C THR A 376 -22.88 -29.69 -31.52
N CYS A 377 -21.74 -29.36 -32.14
CA CYS A 377 -21.21 -28.00 -32.29
C CYS A 377 -21.06 -27.26 -30.97
N ARG A 378 -20.80 -27.96 -29.88
CA ARG A 378 -20.62 -27.39 -28.53
C ARG A 378 -19.19 -27.56 -28.08
N LEU A 379 -18.58 -26.47 -27.60
CA LEU A 379 -17.25 -26.50 -27.01
C LEU A 379 -17.35 -27.02 -25.57
N GLU A 380 -16.60 -28.03 -25.24
CA GLU A 380 -16.36 -28.53 -23.90
C GLU A 380 -14.99 -28.07 -23.42
N PRO A 381 -14.94 -27.14 -22.44
CA PRO A 381 -13.68 -26.63 -21.92
C PRO A 381 -12.91 -27.73 -21.20
N ILE A 382 -11.58 -27.70 -21.33
CA ILE A 382 -10.68 -28.52 -20.51
C ILE A 382 -10.39 -27.79 -19.19
N ASP A 383 -9.54 -28.39 -18.34
CA ASP A 383 -9.12 -27.78 -17.09
C ASP A 383 -8.55 -26.38 -17.30
N ASN A 384 -8.90 -25.46 -16.40
CA ASN A 384 -8.52 -24.05 -16.51
C ASN A 384 -6.99 -23.87 -16.41
N PRO A 385 -6.27 -23.58 -17.50
CA PRO A 385 -4.82 -23.41 -17.47
C PRO A 385 -4.37 -22.14 -16.74
N PHE A 386 -5.30 -21.20 -16.47
CA PHE A 386 -5.07 -19.92 -15.81
C PHE A 386 -5.57 -19.91 -14.35
N GLY A 387 -6.07 -21.05 -13.88
CA GLY A 387 -6.51 -21.20 -12.48
C GLY A 387 -5.34 -21.16 -11.50
N PRO A 388 -5.59 -20.97 -10.21
CA PRO A 388 -4.56 -21.13 -9.21
C PRO A 388 -4.01 -22.55 -9.30
N LYS A 389 -2.69 -22.69 -9.48
CA LYS A 389 -2.02 -23.99 -9.43
C LYS A 389 -2.17 -24.54 -8.01
N LEU A 390 -3.17 -25.38 -7.80
CA LEU A 390 -3.28 -26.20 -6.61
C LEU A 390 -2.16 -27.22 -6.68
N LEU A 391 -1.21 -27.16 -5.77
CA LEU A 391 -0.29 -28.26 -5.57
C LEU A 391 -1.16 -29.46 -5.15
N PRO A 392 -0.95 -30.66 -5.77
CA PRO A 392 -1.66 -31.84 -5.32
C PRO A 392 -1.39 -32.00 -3.82
N MET A 393 -2.46 -32.18 -3.04
CA MET A 393 -2.33 -32.52 -1.63
C MET A 393 -1.53 -33.82 -1.57
N SER A 394 -0.39 -33.78 -0.89
CA SER A 394 0.31 -35.01 -0.54
C SER A 394 -0.68 -35.91 0.21
N PRO A 395 -0.86 -37.14 -0.17
CA PRO A 395 -1.64 -38.08 0.64
C PRO A 395 -0.93 -38.19 1.99
N GLU A 396 -1.65 -37.94 3.09
CA GLU A 396 -1.23 -38.28 4.45
C GLU A 396 -1.09 -39.82 4.60
#